data_23c660a924e730406a7328392bc53f72
#
_entry.id   23c660a924e730406a7328392bc53f72
#
_cell.length_a   1.000
_cell.length_b   1.000
_cell.length_c   1.000
_cell.angle_alpha   90.00
_cell.angle_beta   90.00
_cell.angle_gamma   90.00
#
_symmetry.space_group_name_H-M   'P 1'
#
loop_
_entity.id
_entity.type
_entity.pdbx_description
1 polymer ?
#
loop_
_entity_poly.entity_id
_entity_poly.type
_entity_poly.pdbx_seq_one_letter_code
_entity_poly.pdbx_strand_id
1 'polypeptide(L)'
;AGIFAYGEGVVYAADTTIKTQKDTSGGIHAAGGGTLYAWDMDVETNGESSAAIRSDRGGGTMVVDGGTYTSKGTGSPAVYSTANIAVNHADLTSENSEAVCIEGLNSLRLFNSNLTGSMKDDSQNDCTWNVILYQSMSGDSEEGNSTFEMNGGTLTAKNGGMFYTTNTESTFILKDVDMTYAEDSEFFLRCTGNNNQRGWGTSGQNGADCLFTAISQEMKGNIIWDKISNLDFYMTDGSTLIGAVSIDDTYATSGEGYCNMYIEEGCTWTVTGDSTLTSLYCAGTIV
;
A
#
# COMPACT_ATOMS: atom_id res chain seq x y z
N ALA A 1 2.53 -20.48 -10.18
CA ALA A 1 1.19 -19.93 -10.04
C ALA A 1 0.14 -21.03 -10.13
N GLY A 2 -0.97 -20.85 -9.44
CA GLY A 2 -2.14 -21.73 -9.58
C GLY A 2 -2.84 -21.50 -10.92
N ILE A 3 -3.20 -20.25 -11.20
CA ILE A 3 -3.76 -19.81 -12.48
C ILE A 3 -2.91 -18.65 -13.01
N PHE A 4 -2.66 -18.62 -14.34
CA PHE A 4 -1.78 -17.64 -14.94
C PHE A 4 -2.35 -17.11 -16.26
N ALA A 5 -2.55 -15.79 -16.35
CA ALA A 5 -2.89 -15.08 -17.56
C ALA A 5 -1.64 -14.35 -18.10
N TYR A 6 -1.29 -14.55 -19.37
CA TYR A 6 -0.10 -13.97 -19.97
C TYR A 6 -0.35 -13.43 -21.37
N GLY A 7 0.27 -12.32 -21.72
CA GLY A 7 0.21 -11.70 -23.02
C GLY A 7 -1.22 -11.29 -23.39
N GLU A 8 -1.69 -11.67 -24.55
CA GLU A 8 -3.07 -11.40 -24.99
C GLU A 8 -4.10 -12.37 -24.38
N GLY A 9 -3.65 -13.27 -23.48
CA GLY A 9 -4.51 -14.28 -22.86
C GLY A 9 -5.52 -13.67 -21.90
N VAL A 10 -6.76 -14.15 -21.98
CA VAL A 10 -7.85 -13.81 -21.06
C VAL A 10 -8.28 -15.07 -20.33
N VAL A 11 -8.26 -15.01 -19.00
CA VAL A 11 -8.65 -16.12 -18.13
C VAL A 11 -9.88 -15.73 -17.31
N TYR A 12 -10.85 -16.62 -17.25
CA TYR A 12 -12.02 -16.53 -16.39
C TYR A 12 -11.97 -17.73 -15.41
N ALA A 13 -11.98 -17.44 -14.11
CA ALA A 13 -11.95 -18.47 -13.08
C ALA A 13 -13.03 -18.20 -12.03
N ALA A 14 -13.74 -19.22 -11.62
CA ALA A 14 -14.79 -19.12 -10.61
C ALA A 14 -14.83 -20.37 -9.71
N ASP A 15 -15.26 -20.20 -8.47
CA ASP A 15 -15.55 -21.30 -7.51
C ASP A 15 -14.41 -22.34 -7.43
N THR A 16 -13.15 -21.87 -7.47
CA THR A 16 -11.99 -22.75 -7.59
C THR A 16 -11.07 -22.60 -6.38
N THR A 17 -10.65 -23.75 -5.82
CA THR A 17 -9.64 -23.79 -4.75
C THR A 17 -8.24 -23.94 -5.36
N ILE A 18 -7.34 -23.04 -4.94
CA ILE A 18 -5.92 -23.04 -5.32
C ILE A 18 -5.06 -23.16 -4.08
N LYS A 19 -4.13 -24.11 -4.08
CA LYS A 19 -3.13 -24.24 -3.02
C LYS A 19 -1.73 -24.43 -3.63
N THR A 20 -0.85 -23.45 -3.44
CA THR A 20 0.54 -23.53 -3.87
C THR A 20 1.47 -23.78 -2.68
N GLN A 21 2.58 -24.51 -2.91
CA GLN A 21 3.47 -24.97 -1.83
C GLN A 21 4.92 -24.50 -1.99
N LYS A 22 5.32 -24.12 -3.19
CA LYS A 22 6.71 -23.78 -3.51
C LYS A 22 6.92 -22.27 -3.54
N ASP A 23 8.16 -21.86 -3.34
CA ASP A 23 8.58 -20.48 -3.47
C ASP A 23 8.31 -19.95 -4.87
N THR A 24 8.10 -18.66 -4.98
CA THR A 24 7.73 -17.94 -6.22
C THR A 24 6.48 -18.49 -6.93
N SER A 25 5.59 -19.13 -6.18
CA SER A 25 4.36 -19.75 -6.68
C SER A 25 3.12 -18.97 -6.23
N GLY A 26 2.82 -17.86 -6.89
CA GLY A 26 1.61 -17.06 -6.62
C GLY A 26 0.31 -17.86 -6.81
N GLY A 27 -0.77 -17.36 -6.27
CA GLY A 27 -2.11 -17.94 -6.42
C GLY A 27 -2.70 -17.67 -7.80
N ILE A 28 -3.47 -16.60 -7.96
CA ILE A 28 -3.88 -16.08 -9.26
C ILE A 28 -2.86 -15.04 -9.74
N HIS A 29 -2.55 -15.05 -11.04
CA HIS A 29 -1.37 -14.35 -11.54
C HIS A 29 -1.60 -13.78 -12.94
N ALA A 30 -1.20 -12.53 -13.17
CA ALA A 30 -1.17 -11.91 -14.48
C ALA A 30 0.23 -11.36 -14.79
N ALA A 31 0.71 -11.47 -16.03
CA ALA A 31 1.94 -10.84 -16.49
C ALA A 31 1.91 -10.61 -18.01
N GLY A 32 2.82 -9.75 -18.49
CA GLY A 32 2.98 -9.50 -19.94
C GLY A 32 1.73 -8.96 -20.62
N GLY A 33 0.85 -8.25 -19.90
CA GLY A 33 -0.41 -7.70 -20.41
C GLY A 33 -1.63 -8.62 -20.25
N GLY A 34 -1.48 -9.80 -19.61
CA GLY A 34 -2.56 -10.76 -19.43
C GLY A 34 -3.76 -10.22 -18.66
N THR A 35 -4.95 -10.73 -18.94
CA THR A 35 -6.20 -10.35 -18.27
C THR A 35 -6.78 -11.53 -17.50
N LEU A 36 -7.13 -11.33 -16.24
CA LEU A 36 -7.70 -12.35 -15.37
C LEU A 36 -8.94 -11.82 -14.64
N TYR A 37 -10.04 -12.55 -14.78
CA TYR A 37 -11.28 -12.33 -14.04
C TYR A 37 -11.50 -13.51 -13.10
N ALA A 38 -11.69 -13.24 -11.80
CA ALA A 38 -11.86 -14.27 -10.78
C ALA A 38 -13.08 -14.00 -9.90
N TRP A 39 -13.88 -15.04 -9.63
CA TRP A 39 -15.05 -14.98 -8.75
C TRP A 39 -14.98 -16.06 -7.70
N ASP A 40 -15.25 -15.71 -6.44
CA ASP A 40 -15.43 -16.63 -5.32
C ASP A 40 -14.34 -17.74 -5.24
N MET A 41 -13.08 -17.32 -5.39
CA MET A 41 -11.93 -18.22 -5.32
C MET A 41 -11.54 -18.48 -3.86
N ASP A 42 -10.98 -19.66 -3.59
CA ASP A 42 -10.30 -19.99 -2.33
C ASP A 42 -8.81 -20.24 -2.62
N VAL A 43 -7.97 -19.25 -2.28
CA VAL A 43 -6.56 -19.24 -2.65
C VAL A 43 -5.68 -19.25 -1.41
N GLU A 44 -4.78 -20.23 -1.31
CA GLU A 44 -3.74 -20.34 -0.29
C GLU A 44 -2.36 -20.50 -0.96
N THR A 45 -1.41 -19.63 -0.60
CA THR A 45 -0.01 -19.76 -1.03
C THR A 45 0.90 -19.93 0.19
N ASN A 46 1.84 -20.89 0.15
CA ASN A 46 2.66 -21.26 1.29
C ASN A 46 4.15 -20.97 1.11
N GLY A 47 4.62 -20.73 -0.12
CA GLY A 47 6.04 -20.48 -0.41
C GLY A 47 6.46 -19.03 -0.14
N GLU A 48 7.76 -18.81 -0.06
CA GLU A 48 8.37 -17.48 -0.05
C GLU A 48 8.12 -16.76 -1.38
N SER A 49 7.97 -15.43 -1.36
CA SER A 49 7.71 -14.59 -2.55
C SER A 49 6.53 -15.10 -3.39
N SER A 50 5.44 -15.48 -2.73
CA SER A 50 4.29 -16.16 -3.31
C SER A 50 2.98 -15.45 -2.94
N ALA A 51 2.78 -14.21 -3.43
CA ALA A 51 1.56 -13.46 -3.19
C ALA A 51 0.30 -14.22 -3.66
N ALA A 52 -0.80 -14.11 -2.93
CA ALA A 52 -2.04 -14.79 -3.27
C ALA A 52 -2.68 -14.22 -4.55
N ILE A 53 -2.67 -12.88 -4.70
CA ILE A 53 -2.95 -12.17 -5.94
C ILE A 53 -1.63 -11.55 -6.39
N ARG A 54 -1.14 -11.95 -7.55
CA ARG A 54 0.19 -11.57 -8.04
C ARG A 54 0.15 -11.06 -9.47
N SER A 55 0.94 -10.05 -9.74
CA SER A 55 1.33 -9.71 -11.11
C SER A 55 2.85 -9.57 -11.20
N ASP A 56 3.37 -9.76 -12.39
CA ASP A 56 4.80 -9.64 -12.66
C ASP A 56 5.02 -8.79 -13.94
N ARG A 57 6.26 -8.72 -14.37
CA ARG A 57 6.76 -7.92 -15.50
C ARG A 57 5.83 -7.88 -16.70
N GLY A 58 5.60 -6.68 -17.20
CA GLY A 58 4.71 -6.41 -18.33
C GLY A 58 3.25 -6.21 -17.89
N GLY A 59 2.96 -6.28 -16.59
CA GLY A 59 1.66 -5.94 -16.03
C GLY A 59 0.49 -6.75 -16.56
N GLY A 60 -0.67 -6.13 -16.56
CA GLY A 60 -1.93 -6.71 -17.02
C GLY A 60 -3.13 -6.10 -16.32
N THR A 61 -4.23 -6.84 -16.35
CA THR A 61 -5.48 -6.46 -15.67
C THR A 61 -6.01 -7.65 -14.86
N MET A 62 -6.33 -7.42 -13.60
CA MET A 62 -7.00 -8.41 -12.77
C MET A 62 -8.25 -7.80 -12.15
N VAL A 63 -9.37 -8.50 -12.25
CA VAL A 63 -10.62 -8.15 -11.60
C VAL A 63 -11.09 -9.33 -10.77
N VAL A 64 -11.24 -9.09 -9.47
CA VAL A 64 -11.58 -10.12 -8.49
C VAL A 64 -12.86 -9.71 -7.77
N ASP A 65 -13.83 -10.60 -7.70
CA ASP A 65 -15.07 -10.38 -6.96
C ASP A 65 -15.37 -11.59 -6.07
N GLY A 66 -15.38 -11.36 -4.76
CA GLY A 66 -15.57 -12.41 -3.76
C GLY A 66 -14.35 -13.32 -3.56
N GLY A 67 -14.46 -14.18 -2.57
CA GLY A 67 -13.48 -15.21 -2.26
C GLY A 67 -12.50 -14.85 -1.15
N THR A 68 -11.62 -15.81 -0.87
CA THR A 68 -10.60 -15.74 0.18
C THR A 68 -9.21 -15.93 -0.42
N TYR A 69 -8.29 -15.06 -0.09
CA TYR A 69 -6.92 -15.04 -0.64
C TYR A 69 -5.93 -14.93 0.51
N THR A 70 -5.23 -16.00 0.82
CA THR A 70 -4.28 -16.08 1.94
C THR A 70 -2.88 -16.42 1.47
N SER A 71 -1.92 -15.56 1.79
CA SER A 71 -0.49 -15.85 1.65
C SER A 71 0.15 -16.10 3.01
N LYS A 72 0.98 -17.15 3.09
CA LYS A 72 1.61 -17.62 4.35
C LYS A 72 3.13 -17.52 4.36
N GLY A 73 3.74 -17.35 3.19
CA GLY A 73 5.19 -17.26 3.07
C GLY A 73 5.76 -15.92 3.49
N THR A 74 7.04 -15.91 3.82
CA THR A 74 7.81 -14.67 4.02
C THR A 74 7.93 -13.91 2.69
N GLY A 75 7.87 -12.56 2.71
CA GLY A 75 7.91 -11.75 1.50
C GLY A 75 6.77 -12.05 0.53
N SER A 76 5.63 -12.49 1.06
CA SER A 76 4.45 -12.89 0.29
C SER A 76 3.27 -12.02 0.71
N PRO A 77 3.12 -10.82 0.15
CA PRO A 77 1.94 -9.98 0.42
C PRO A 77 0.66 -10.69 -0.04
N ALA A 78 -0.49 -10.28 0.49
CA ALA A 78 -1.76 -10.76 -0.02
C ALA A 78 -1.95 -10.34 -1.49
N VAL A 79 -1.53 -9.09 -1.82
CA VAL A 79 -1.49 -8.56 -3.18
C VAL A 79 -0.13 -7.97 -3.51
N TYR A 80 0.50 -8.46 -4.57
CA TYR A 80 1.66 -7.82 -5.22
C TYR A 80 1.24 -7.31 -6.59
N SER A 81 1.27 -5.99 -6.77
CA SER A 81 0.77 -5.35 -7.99
C SER A 81 1.87 -4.67 -8.80
N THR A 82 2.11 -5.19 -9.99
CA THR A 82 2.76 -4.55 -11.14
C THR A 82 1.76 -4.46 -12.31
N ALA A 83 0.47 -4.31 -12.02
CA ALA A 83 -0.65 -4.34 -12.96
C ALA A 83 -1.77 -3.38 -12.50
N ASN A 84 -2.88 -3.35 -13.24
CA ASN A 84 -4.12 -2.74 -12.78
C ASN A 84 -4.99 -3.82 -12.14
N ILE A 85 -5.16 -3.75 -10.81
CA ILE A 85 -5.90 -4.74 -10.04
C ILE A 85 -7.10 -4.07 -9.37
N ALA A 86 -8.29 -4.65 -9.52
CA ALA A 86 -9.50 -4.28 -8.78
C ALA A 86 -10.04 -5.49 -8.03
N VAL A 87 -10.38 -5.30 -6.76
CA VAL A 87 -10.90 -6.35 -5.88
C VAL A 87 -12.17 -5.86 -5.19
N ASN A 88 -13.21 -6.67 -5.21
CA ASN A 88 -14.49 -6.37 -4.62
C ASN A 88 -14.97 -7.54 -3.76
N HIS A 89 -15.53 -7.27 -2.56
CA HIS A 89 -16.11 -8.25 -1.65
C HIS A 89 -15.23 -9.46 -1.31
N ALA A 90 -13.91 -9.29 -1.16
CA ALA A 90 -12.98 -10.38 -0.89
C ALA A 90 -12.29 -10.24 0.47
N ASP A 91 -11.84 -11.37 1.02
CA ASP A 91 -10.99 -11.44 2.22
C ASP A 91 -9.55 -11.74 1.82
N LEU A 92 -8.66 -10.79 2.10
CA LEU A 92 -7.26 -10.81 1.70
C LEU A 92 -6.37 -10.82 2.94
N THR A 93 -5.52 -11.83 3.09
CA THR A 93 -4.66 -11.97 4.28
C THR A 93 -3.23 -12.35 3.90
N SER A 94 -2.27 -11.62 4.45
CA SER A 94 -0.88 -12.03 4.52
C SER A 94 -0.51 -12.37 5.96
N GLU A 95 -0.05 -13.61 6.21
CA GLU A 95 0.27 -14.08 7.56
C GLU A 95 1.72 -13.77 7.98
N ASN A 96 2.63 -13.54 7.04
CA ASN A 96 4.05 -13.35 7.30
C ASN A 96 4.71 -12.26 6.42
N SER A 97 3.90 -11.34 5.89
CA SER A 97 4.35 -10.21 5.09
C SER A 97 3.38 -9.05 5.23
N GLU A 98 3.69 -7.94 4.60
CA GLU A 98 2.76 -6.83 4.39
C GLU A 98 1.50 -7.29 3.65
N ALA A 99 0.41 -6.54 3.78
CA ALA A 99 -0.81 -6.84 3.05
C ALA A 99 -0.65 -6.57 1.55
N VAL A 100 -0.02 -5.45 1.19
CA VAL A 100 0.07 -4.97 -0.20
C VAL A 100 1.43 -4.38 -0.51
N CYS A 101 1.96 -4.75 -1.70
CA CYS A 101 3.00 -4.03 -2.42
C CYS A 101 2.46 -3.56 -3.77
N ILE A 102 2.62 -2.27 -4.09
CA ILE A 102 2.36 -1.73 -5.43
C ILE A 102 3.65 -1.10 -5.93
N GLU A 103 4.09 -1.54 -7.12
CA GLU A 103 5.36 -1.10 -7.69
C GLU A 103 5.14 -0.27 -8.95
N GLY A 104 5.71 0.94 -8.97
CA GLY A 104 5.73 1.84 -10.12
C GLY A 104 4.35 2.24 -10.63
N LEU A 105 4.22 2.43 -11.94
CA LEU A 105 2.99 2.85 -12.62
C LEU A 105 1.90 1.77 -12.59
N ASN A 106 1.42 1.41 -11.39
CA ASN A 106 0.42 0.36 -11.23
C ASN A 106 -0.59 0.70 -10.14
N SER A 107 -1.63 -0.13 -10.01
CA SER A 107 -2.71 0.18 -9.10
C SER A 107 -3.32 -1.05 -8.42
N LEU A 108 -3.82 -0.82 -7.20
CA LEU A 108 -4.78 -1.69 -6.54
C LEU A 108 -5.96 -0.86 -6.06
N ARG A 109 -7.17 -1.26 -6.43
CA ARG A 109 -8.42 -0.67 -5.96
C ARG A 109 -9.25 -1.74 -5.26
N LEU A 110 -9.64 -1.46 -4.02
CA LEU A 110 -10.41 -2.36 -3.17
C LEU A 110 -11.77 -1.75 -2.83
N PHE A 111 -12.83 -2.53 -2.99
CA PHE A 111 -14.19 -2.12 -2.66
C PHE A 111 -14.82 -3.15 -1.72
N ASN A 112 -15.30 -2.69 -0.56
CA ASN A 112 -16.00 -3.53 0.42
C ASN A 112 -15.25 -4.85 0.73
N SER A 113 -13.94 -4.80 0.81
CA SER A 113 -13.07 -5.95 1.02
C SER A 113 -12.33 -5.84 2.35
N ASN A 114 -11.88 -6.97 2.89
CA ASN A 114 -11.11 -7.03 4.11
C ASN A 114 -9.65 -7.35 3.80
N LEU A 115 -8.73 -6.54 4.32
CA LEU A 115 -7.31 -6.64 4.03
C LEU A 115 -6.52 -6.69 5.33
N THR A 116 -5.72 -7.73 5.51
CA THR A 116 -4.89 -7.94 6.71
C THR A 116 -3.45 -8.26 6.33
N GLY A 117 -2.50 -7.58 6.96
CA GLY A 117 -1.08 -7.88 6.86
C GLY A 117 -0.44 -8.15 8.23
N SER A 118 0.67 -8.88 8.21
CA SER A 118 1.48 -9.24 9.38
C SER A 118 2.96 -9.28 8.99
N MET A 119 3.50 -8.12 8.62
CA MET A 119 4.88 -8.00 8.20
C MET A 119 5.84 -8.28 9.35
N LYS A 120 6.83 -9.12 9.10
CA LYS A 120 7.93 -9.34 10.05
C LYS A 120 9.01 -8.31 9.82
N ASP A 121 9.68 -7.94 10.91
CA ASP A 121 10.89 -7.13 10.82
C ASP A 121 11.98 -7.86 10.02
N ASP A 122 12.67 -7.10 9.17
CA ASP A 122 13.77 -7.55 8.34
C ASP A 122 14.89 -6.51 8.40
N SER A 123 16.10 -6.94 8.64
CA SER A 123 17.27 -6.06 8.73
C SER A 123 17.56 -5.23 7.47
N GLN A 124 16.94 -5.55 6.33
CA GLN A 124 17.05 -4.78 5.09
C GLN A 124 16.03 -3.63 5.01
N ASN A 125 15.05 -3.62 5.91
CA ASN A 125 13.99 -2.61 5.92
C ASN A 125 14.29 -1.52 6.95
N ASP A 126 13.88 -0.29 6.66
CA ASP A 126 13.96 0.84 7.58
C ASP A 126 12.91 0.77 8.67
N CYS A 127 11.79 0.16 8.36
CA CYS A 127 10.60 0.02 9.20
C CYS A 127 9.76 -1.16 8.72
N THR A 128 8.69 -1.44 9.44
CA THR A 128 7.65 -2.39 9.00
C THR A 128 6.38 -1.64 8.62
N TRP A 129 5.66 -2.13 7.64
CA TRP A 129 4.47 -1.49 7.04
C TRP A 129 3.40 -2.50 6.68
N ASN A 130 2.19 -2.02 6.47
CA ASN A 130 1.08 -2.85 6.01
C ASN A 130 0.81 -2.72 4.50
N VAL A 131 0.91 -1.50 3.98
CA VAL A 131 0.77 -1.19 2.55
C VAL A 131 1.95 -0.35 2.11
N ILE A 132 2.67 -0.77 1.06
CA ILE A 132 3.77 0.00 0.47
C ILE A 132 3.50 0.33 -1.00
N LEU A 133 3.78 1.60 -1.36
CA LEU A 133 3.88 2.08 -2.73
C LEU A 133 5.33 2.49 -2.98
N TYR A 134 5.97 1.88 -3.98
CA TYR A 134 7.39 2.08 -4.20
C TYR A 134 7.82 1.79 -5.64
N GLN A 135 9.05 2.14 -5.98
CA GLN A 135 9.70 1.70 -7.21
C GLN A 135 11.00 0.98 -6.86
N SER A 136 11.10 -0.29 -7.24
CA SER A 136 12.25 -1.14 -6.88
C SER A 136 13.45 -0.93 -7.79
N MET A 137 13.28 -0.35 -8.97
CA MET A 137 14.30 -0.25 -10.03
C MET A 137 14.74 -1.60 -10.61
N SER A 138 13.99 -2.69 -10.33
CA SER A 138 14.28 -4.04 -10.85
C SER A 138 13.91 -4.19 -12.34
N GLY A 139 13.09 -3.29 -12.87
CA GLY A 139 12.48 -3.39 -14.20
C GLY A 139 11.26 -4.32 -14.24
N ASP A 140 10.68 -4.65 -13.10
CA ASP A 140 9.41 -5.40 -13.03
C ASP A 140 8.20 -4.52 -13.34
N SER A 141 8.31 -3.21 -13.11
CA SER A 141 7.31 -2.22 -13.49
C SER A 141 7.95 -1.00 -14.15
N GLU A 142 7.15 -0.26 -14.91
CA GLU A 142 7.52 1.07 -15.40
C GLU A 142 7.45 2.08 -14.25
N GLU A 143 8.31 3.11 -14.32
CA GLU A 143 8.27 4.23 -13.37
C GLU A 143 6.99 5.05 -13.58
N GLY A 144 6.43 5.56 -12.49
CA GLY A 144 5.25 6.41 -12.52
C GLY A 144 4.43 6.31 -11.24
N ASN A 145 3.21 6.86 -11.27
CA ASN A 145 2.36 6.96 -10.10
C ASN A 145 1.77 5.62 -9.68
N SER A 146 2.16 5.15 -8.49
CA SER A 146 1.54 4.00 -7.83
C SER A 146 0.22 4.42 -7.18
N THR A 147 -0.85 3.64 -7.33
CA THR A 147 -2.16 3.99 -6.76
C THR A 147 -2.69 2.90 -5.83
N PHE A 148 -3.01 3.28 -4.61
CA PHE A 148 -3.81 2.49 -3.68
C PHE A 148 -5.12 3.21 -3.39
N GLU A 149 -6.24 2.57 -3.71
CA GLU A 149 -7.57 3.06 -3.41
C GLU A 149 -8.34 2.01 -2.61
N MET A 150 -8.95 2.41 -1.50
CA MET A 150 -9.82 1.52 -0.73
C MET A 150 -11.09 2.27 -0.31
N ASN A 151 -12.24 1.67 -0.62
CA ASN A 151 -13.56 2.21 -0.33
C ASN A 151 -14.39 1.17 0.40
N GLY A 152 -14.69 1.44 1.67
CA GLY A 152 -15.35 0.50 2.57
C GLY A 152 -14.50 -0.72 2.93
N GLY A 153 -15.02 -1.57 3.79
CA GLY A 153 -14.32 -2.75 4.29
C GLY A 153 -13.35 -2.45 5.43
N THR A 154 -12.47 -3.40 5.73
CA THR A 154 -11.55 -3.33 6.86
C THR A 154 -10.09 -3.41 6.42
N LEU A 155 -9.21 -2.64 7.06
CA LEU A 155 -7.77 -2.67 6.84
C LEU A 155 -7.06 -2.89 8.18
N THR A 156 -6.41 -4.04 8.34
CA THR A 156 -5.77 -4.45 9.59
C THR A 156 -4.26 -4.59 9.42
N ALA A 157 -3.49 -3.83 10.20
CA ALA A 157 -2.07 -4.04 10.40
C ALA A 157 -1.85 -4.80 11.70
N LYS A 158 -1.26 -5.99 11.64
CA LYS A 158 -0.89 -6.74 12.86
C LYS A 158 0.44 -6.30 13.43
N ASN A 159 1.32 -5.75 12.60
CA ASN A 159 2.63 -5.22 12.98
C ASN A 159 2.92 -3.95 12.17
N GLY A 160 3.74 -3.05 12.74
CA GLY A 160 4.31 -1.90 12.06
C GLY A 160 3.33 -0.79 11.72
N GLY A 161 3.76 0.10 10.84
CA GLY A 161 2.96 1.23 10.38
C GLY A 161 1.90 0.84 9.35
N MET A 162 1.00 1.76 9.03
CA MET A 162 -0.09 1.48 8.11
C MET A 162 0.34 1.65 6.65
N PHE A 163 0.82 2.84 6.27
CA PHE A 163 1.16 3.17 4.89
C PHE A 163 2.59 3.67 4.77
N TYR A 164 3.32 3.15 3.79
CA TYR A 164 4.64 3.62 3.45
C TYR A 164 4.73 3.92 1.95
N THR A 165 5.35 5.05 1.60
CA THR A 165 5.69 5.36 0.21
C THR A 165 7.11 5.87 0.11
N THR A 166 7.86 5.37 -0.89
CA THR A 166 9.27 5.67 -1.09
C THR A 166 9.70 5.45 -2.54
N ASN A 167 10.59 6.29 -3.03
CA ASN A 167 11.17 6.19 -4.38
C ASN A 167 10.13 6.13 -5.51
N THR A 168 8.99 6.79 -5.38
CA THR A 168 7.91 6.76 -6.39
C THR A 168 7.00 7.99 -6.29
N GLU A 169 6.31 8.29 -7.38
CA GLU A 169 5.05 9.05 -7.30
C GLU A 169 3.96 8.11 -6.76
N SER A 170 3.09 8.60 -5.89
CA SER A 170 2.08 7.77 -5.25
C SER A 170 0.76 8.50 -4.98
N THR A 171 -0.33 7.76 -5.07
CA THR A 171 -1.67 8.24 -4.74
C THR A 171 -2.36 7.25 -3.80
N PHE A 172 -2.77 7.74 -2.64
CA PHE A 172 -3.63 7.02 -1.72
C PHE A 172 -5.01 7.67 -1.70
N ILE A 173 -6.06 6.85 -1.80
CA ILE A 173 -7.45 7.29 -1.63
C ILE A 173 -8.12 6.34 -0.65
N LEU A 174 -8.56 6.87 0.49
CA LEU A 174 -9.29 6.11 1.49
C LEU A 174 -10.67 6.70 1.70
N LYS A 175 -11.70 5.85 1.68
CA LYS A 175 -13.06 6.24 1.95
C LYS A 175 -13.79 5.21 2.81
N ASP A 176 -14.29 5.63 3.97
CA ASP A 176 -15.10 4.81 4.87
C ASP A 176 -14.46 3.43 5.19
N VAL A 177 -13.14 3.38 5.38
CA VAL A 177 -12.40 2.17 5.70
C VAL A 177 -12.27 2.04 7.22
N ASP A 178 -12.66 0.89 7.78
CA ASP A 178 -12.45 0.58 9.19
C ASP A 178 -11.02 0.05 9.40
N MET A 179 -10.19 0.82 10.10
CA MET A 179 -8.78 0.51 10.28
C MET A 179 -8.45 0.00 11.68
N THR A 180 -7.72 -1.12 11.75
CA THR A 180 -7.12 -1.65 12.97
C THR A 180 -5.61 -1.50 12.90
N TYR A 181 -5.04 -0.81 13.89
CA TYR A 181 -3.61 -0.51 13.97
C TYR A 181 -2.90 -1.50 14.88
N ALA A 182 -1.65 -1.81 14.55
CA ALA A 182 -0.79 -2.59 15.43
C ALA A 182 -0.47 -1.83 16.73
N GLU A 183 -0.24 -2.56 17.81
CA GLU A 183 0.15 -1.95 19.10
C GLU A 183 1.52 -1.24 19.03
N ASP A 184 2.41 -1.75 18.16
CA ASP A 184 3.75 -1.22 17.90
C ASP A 184 3.79 -0.24 16.70
N SER A 185 2.63 0.26 16.25
CA SER A 185 2.55 1.15 15.10
C SER A 185 3.27 2.47 15.34
N GLU A 186 4.34 2.71 14.58
CA GLU A 186 5.13 3.95 14.67
C GLU A 186 4.53 5.08 13.82
N PHE A 187 3.75 4.76 12.78
CA PHE A 187 3.17 5.74 11.87
C PHE A 187 1.85 5.28 11.24
N PHE A 188 1.02 6.26 10.92
CA PHE A 188 -0.09 6.11 9.99
C PHE A 188 0.40 6.14 8.55
N LEU A 189 1.16 7.18 8.19
CA LEU A 189 1.77 7.36 6.86
C LEU A 189 3.24 7.74 7.02
N ARG A 190 4.12 7.02 6.32
CA ARG A 190 5.52 7.40 6.11
C ARG A 190 5.74 7.72 4.64
N CYS A 191 6.11 8.98 4.35
CA CYS A 191 6.43 9.49 3.01
C CYS A 191 7.87 10.00 3.04
N THR A 192 8.83 9.10 2.80
CA THR A 192 10.27 9.37 2.99
C THR A 192 11.12 8.63 1.97
N GLY A 193 12.38 9.03 1.86
CA GLY A 193 13.42 8.17 1.30
C GLY A 193 13.62 6.90 2.13
N ASN A 194 14.53 6.06 1.69
CA ASN A 194 14.86 4.77 2.30
C ASN A 194 16.36 4.56 2.41
N ASN A 195 16.80 3.54 3.19
CA ASN A 195 18.21 3.21 3.44
C ASN A 195 18.96 2.65 2.23
N ASN A 196 18.28 2.43 1.12
CA ASN A 196 18.80 1.86 -0.12
C ASN A 196 19.42 0.44 -0.01
N GLN A 197 19.21 -0.28 1.08
CA GLN A 197 19.75 -1.64 1.21
C GLN A 197 19.11 -2.62 0.23
N ARG A 198 17.87 -2.36 -0.18
CA ARG A 198 17.18 -3.12 -1.23
C ARG A 198 17.43 -2.61 -2.65
N GLY A 199 18.23 -1.54 -2.82
CA GLY A 199 18.49 -0.94 -4.13
C GLY A 199 17.33 -0.10 -4.66
N TRP A 200 16.45 0.39 -3.79
CA TRP A 200 15.33 1.24 -4.19
C TRP A 200 15.78 2.68 -4.40
N GLY A 201 16.15 2.99 -5.63
CA GLY A 201 16.60 4.31 -6.06
C GLY A 201 18.03 4.65 -5.70
N THR A 202 18.32 5.92 -5.55
CA THR A 202 19.63 6.47 -5.17
C THR A 202 19.53 7.08 -3.79
N SER A 203 20.39 6.68 -2.86
CA SER A 203 20.42 7.21 -1.50
C SER A 203 20.44 8.74 -1.48
N GLY A 204 19.55 9.35 -0.70
CA GLY A 204 19.36 10.78 -0.60
C GLY A 204 18.59 11.42 -1.76
N GLN A 205 18.09 10.62 -2.73
CA GLN A 205 17.28 11.06 -3.87
C GLN A 205 16.07 10.14 -4.09
N ASN A 206 15.87 9.17 -3.22
CA ASN A 206 14.82 8.15 -3.30
C ASN A 206 13.60 8.49 -2.43
N GLY A 207 13.24 9.75 -2.37
CA GLY A 207 12.01 10.22 -1.74
C GLY A 207 10.76 9.82 -2.52
N ALA A 208 9.61 10.17 -1.98
CA ALA A 208 8.31 9.96 -2.63
C ALA A 208 7.66 11.30 -3.01
N ASP A 209 6.80 11.29 -4.01
CA ASP A 209 5.87 12.37 -4.32
C ASP A 209 4.45 11.85 -4.12
N CYS A 210 3.82 12.22 -2.99
CA CYS A 210 2.63 11.57 -2.49
C CYS A 210 1.42 12.50 -2.44
N LEU A 211 0.34 12.07 -3.07
CA LEU A 211 -1.00 12.62 -2.87
C LEU A 211 -1.80 11.65 -2.00
N PHE A 212 -2.21 12.10 -0.80
CA PHE A 212 -3.06 11.33 0.09
C PHE A 212 -4.41 12.00 0.25
N THR A 213 -5.50 11.30 -0.02
CA THR A 213 -6.87 11.81 0.13
C THR A 213 -7.68 10.92 1.06
N ALA A 214 -8.13 11.49 2.16
CA ALA A 214 -9.05 10.88 3.10
C ALA A 214 -10.46 11.45 2.91
N ILE A 215 -11.44 10.58 2.69
CA ILE A 215 -12.84 10.93 2.44
C ILE A 215 -13.71 10.23 3.49
N SER A 216 -14.37 10.99 4.37
CA SER A 216 -15.18 10.38 5.45
C SER A 216 -14.38 9.33 6.25
N GLN A 217 -13.10 9.62 6.54
CA GLN A 217 -12.15 8.63 7.04
C GLN A 217 -11.66 8.96 8.44
N GLU A 218 -11.76 7.99 9.35
CA GLU A 218 -11.13 8.06 10.67
C GLU A 218 -9.69 7.53 10.58
N MET A 219 -8.72 8.31 11.08
CA MET A 219 -7.29 7.99 11.00
C MET A 219 -6.61 8.21 12.35
N LYS A 220 -5.66 7.31 12.68
CA LYS A 220 -4.88 7.38 13.91
C LYS A 220 -3.42 7.01 13.64
N GLY A 221 -2.51 7.78 14.20
CA GLY A 221 -1.06 7.60 14.11
C GLY A 221 -0.37 8.81 13.48
N ASN A 222 0.95 8.83 13.57
CA ASN A 222 1.74 9.94 13.09
C ASN A 222 1.92 9.91 11.57
N ILE A 223 2.04 11.08 10.98
CA ILE A 223 2.52 11.26 9.61
C ILE A 223 3.99 11.61 9.69
N ILE A 224 4.85 10.89 8.95
CA ILE A 224 6.29 11.11 8.90
C ILE A 224 6.68 11.45 7.47
N TRP A 225 7.42 12.53 7.28
CA TRP A 225 7.93 12.96 5.98
C TRP A 225 9.39 13.42 6.07
N ASP A 226 10.06 13.62 4.94
CA ASP A 226 11.45 14.10 4.89
C ASP A 226 11.67 15.16 3.81
N LYS A 227 12.86 15.78 3.80
CA LYS A 227 13.22 16.87 2.90
C LYS A 227 13.46 16.47 1.44
N ILE A 228 13.43 15.18 1.11
CA ILE A 228 13.54 14.71 -0.28
C ILE A 228 12.21 14.18 -0.81
N SER A 229 11.12 14.29 -0.02
CA SER A 229 9.79 13.83 -0.37
C SER A 229 8.79 15.00 -0.39
N ASN A 230 7.76 14.86 -1.20
CA ASN A 230 6.64 15.79 -1.28
C ASN A 230 5.38 15.09 -0.79
N LEU A 231 4.62 15.75 0.08
CA LEU A 231 3.34 15.22 0.57
C LEU A 231 2.26 16.31 0.51
N ASP A 232 1.23 16.05 -0.26
CA ASP A 232 -0.04 16.76 -0.19
C ASP A 232 -1.09 15.85 0.46
N PHE A 233 -1.54 16.23 1.67
CA PHE A 233 -2.46 15.42 2.48
C PHE A 233 -3.81 16.12 2.63
N TYR A 234 -4.85 15.54 2.05
CA TYR A 234 -6.20 16.07 2.04
C TYR A 234 -7.12 15.31 2.99
N MET A 235 -7.81 16.05 3.85
CA MET A 235 -8.90 15.56 4.70
C MET A 235 -10.20 16.20 4.24
N THR A 236 -11.14 15.37 3.80
CA THR A 236 -12.41 15.80 3.24
C THR A 236 -13.58 15.05 3.88
N ASP A 237 -14.77 15.61 3.73
CA ASP A 237 -16.04 14.94 4.04
C ASP A 237 -16.14 14.42 5.50
N GLY A 238 -15.71 15.25 6.45
CA GLY A 238 -15.79 14.92 7.89
C GLY A 238 -14.69 13.98 8.40
N SER A 239 -13.62 13.82 7.64
CA SER A 239 -12.47 12.99 8.05
C SER A 239 -11.82 13.48 9.34
N THR A 240 -11.28 12.55 10.13
CA THR A 240 -10.57 12.82 11.38
C THR A 240 -9.17 12.21 11.38
N LEU A 241 -8.21 12.93 11.98
CA LEU A 241 -6.86 12.43 12.24
C LEU A 241 -6.49 12.67 13.71
N ILE A 242 -6.00 11.63 14.38
CA ILE A 242 -5.40 11.72 15.71
C ILE A 242 -3.93 11.36 15.58
N GLY A 243 -3.03 12.34 15.65
CA GLY A 243 -1.60 12.12 15.46
C GLY A 243 -0.81 13.40 15.32
N ALA A 244 0.51 13.30 15.30
CA ALA A 244 1.44 14.38 14.99
C ALA A 244 1.97 14.27 13.57
N VAL A 245 2.51 15.36 13.03
CA VAL A 245 3.24 15.38 11.75
C VAL A 245 4.68 15.69 12.03
N SER A 246 5.59 14.75 11.77
CA SER A 246 7.01 14.89 12.08
C SER A 246 7.89 14.74 10.86
N ILE A 247 9.07 15.35 10.93
CA ILE A 247 10.11 15.23 9.92
C ILE A 247 11.15 14.19 10.38
N ASP A 248 11.53 13.30 9.47
CA ASP A 248 12.61 12.34 9.69
C ASP A 248 13.61 12.39 8.53
N ASP A 249 14.66 13.18 8.71
CA ASP A 249 15.71 13.38 7.71
C ASP A 249 16.84 12.34 7.79
N THR A 250 16.62 11.17 8.35
CA THR A 250 17.64 10.13 8.50
C THR A 250 18.33 9.80 7.18
N TYR A 251 17.57 9.74 6.09
CA TYR A 251 18.09 9.47 4.73
C TYR A 251 18.12 10.70 3.83
N ALA A 252 17.76 11.87 4.35
CA ALA A 252 17.58 13.11 3.61
C ALA A 252 18.26 14.30 4.30
N THR A 253 19.59 14.39 4.22
CA THR A 253 20.34 15.47 4.89
C THR A 253 20.14 16.85 4.26
N SER A 254 19.64 16.91 3.02
CA SER A 254 19.32 18.16 2.29
C SER A 254 18.24 17.88 1.25
N GLY A 255 17.47 18.88 0.92
CA GLY A 255 16.39 18.80 -0.08
C GLY A 255 15.39 19.94 0.08
N GLU A 256 14.48 20.04 -0.87
CA GLU A 256 13.41 21.04 -0.91
C GLU A 256 12.01 20.39 -0.86
N GLY A 257 11.93 19.19 -0.26
CA GLY A 257 10.67 18.49 -0.04
C GLY A 257 9.72 19.25 0.86
N TYR A 258 8.45 18.91 0.81
CA TYR A 258 7.41 19.60 1.57
C TYR A 258 6.34 18.64 2.11
N CYS A 259 5.64 19.11 3.14
CA CYS A 259 4.41 18.51 3.63
C CYS A 259 3.33 19.61 3.73
N ASN A 260 2.31 19.50 2.91
CA ASN A 260 1.14 20.37 2.94
C ASN A 260 -0.07 19.59 3.48
N MET A 261 -0.80 20.19 4.41
CA MET A 261 -2.07 19.63 4.89
C MET A 261 -3.24 20.53 4.52
N TYR A 262 -4.30 19.89 4.03
CA TYR A 262 -5.55 20.52 3.62
C TYR A 262 -6.69 19.89 4.44
N ILE A 263 -7.28 20.68 5.35
CA ILE A 263 -8.35 20.25 6.26
C ILE A 263 -9.62 20.99 5.89
N GLU A 264 -10.54 20.30 5.22
CA GLU A 264 -11.82 20.89 4.80
C GLU A 264 -12.77 21.12 5.98
N GLU A 265 -13.83 21.88 5.73
CA GLU A 265 -14.91 22.10 6.68
C GLU A 265 -15.50 20.76 7.16
N GLY A 266 -15.75 20.63 8.45
CA GLY A 266 -16.25 19.40 9.08
C GLY A 266 -15.17 18.38 9.45
N CYS A 267 -13.94 18.53 8.95
CA CYS A 267 -12.81 17.67 9.33
C CYS A 267 -12.15 18.12 10.62
N THR A 268 -11.52 17.17 11.35
CA THR A 268 -10.84 17.45 12.61
C THR A 268 -9.46 16.80 12.67
N TRP A 269 -8.43 17.58 12.96
CA TRP A 269 -7.12 17.09 13.32
C TRP A 269 -6.84 17.29 14.80
N THR A 270 -6.73 16.19 15.57
CA THR A 270 -6.29 16.18 16.96
C THR A 270 -4.79 15.97 17.01
N VAL A 271 -4.06 17.04 17.36
CA VAL A 271 -2.60 17.06 17.39
C VAL A 271 -2.09 16.41 18.69
N THR A 272 -1.31 15.35 18.57
CA THR A 272 -0.82 14.60 19.74
C THR A 272 0.61 14.92 20.15
N GLY A 273 1.30 15.80 19.43
CA GLY A 273 2.69 16.18 19.70
C GLY A 273 3.16 17.29 18.76
N ASP A 274 4.43 17.69 18.94
CA ASP A 274 5.06 18.70 18.08
C ASP A 274 4.93 18.30 16.61
N SER A 275 4.46 19.25 15.79
CA SER A 275 4.19 18.98 14.39
C SER A 275 4.89 19.99 13.48
N THR A 276 5.52 19.49 12.42
CA THR A 276 6.26 20.27 11.43
C THR A 276 5.63 20.08 10.04
N LEU A 277 5.13 21.17 9.48
CA LEU A 277 4.51 21.26 8.16
C LEU A 277 5.19 22.34 7.32
N THR A 278 5.10 22.24 6.01
CA THR A 278 5.44 23.34 5.11
C THR A 278 4.29 24.31 4.99
N SER A 279 3.07 23.80 4.79
CA SER A 279 1.86 24.63 4.68
C SER A 279 0.65 23.95 5.32
N LEU A 280 -0.23 24.75 5.89
CA LEU A 280 -1.49 24.30 6.47
C LEU A 280 -2.64 25.15 5.94
N TYR A 281 -3.58 24.50 5.28
CA TYR A 281 -4.85 25.06 4.82
C TYR A 281 -5.98 24.44 5.63
N CYS A 282 -6.62 25.22 6.51
CA CYS A 282 -7.61 24.68 7.44
C CYS A 282 -8.89 25.50 7.40
N ALA A 283 -9.97 24.89 6.92
CA ALA A 283 -11.34 25.32 7.09
C ALA A 283 -12.08 24.50 8.16
N GLY A 284 -11.48 23.41 8.63
CA GLY A 284 -12.00 22.52 9.66
C GLY A 284 -11.57 22.92 11.07
N THR A 285 -11.31 21.91 11.91
CA THR A 285 -10.96 22.07 13.32
C THR A 285 -9.58 21.45 13.64
N ILE A 286 -8.77 22.15 14.43
CA ILE A 286 -7.54 21.63 15.01
C ILE A 286 -7.69 21.70 16.54
N VAL A 287 -7.37 20.59 17.22
CA VAL A 287 -7.49 20.43 18.67
C VAL A 287 -6.12 20.06 19.27
#